data_1a9b8ed79adf5c8a8b668a47b713d2c3
#
_entry.id   1a9b8ed79adf5c8a8b668a47b713d2c3
#
_cell.length_a   1.000
_cell.length_b   1.000
_cell.length_c   1.000
_cell.angle_alpha   90.00
_cell.angle_beta   90.00
_cell.angle_gamma   90.00
#
_symmetry.space_group_name_H-M   'P 1'
#
loop_
_entity.id
_entity.type
_entity.pdbx_description
1 polymer ?
#
loop_
_entity_poly.entity_id
_entity_poly.type
_entity_poly.pdbx_seq_one_letter_code
_entity_poly.pdbx_strand_id
1 'polypeptide(L)'
;MQNESDLSGLHQYSLWPLAITLLLIFAIVIVFLSILWTTRKKPIKSVATLPKALKQEVDIAALQQKYLQLVDALEGSYLNKEITARVAHQQLSLLLRLFVREVTGYRVDVMTLADIKRNDKLTRLAGPIELYYEPEFAAALMGNVPHAISKGKEMIITWS
;
A
#
# COMPACT_ATOMS: atom_id res chain seq x y z
N MET A 1 -53.99 59.07 -3.30
CA MET A 1 -53.22 58.90 -4.55
C MET A 1 -51.76 58.71 -4.17
N GLN A 2 -51.33 57.51 -3.88
CA GLN A 2 -49.96 57.15 -3.60
C GLN A 2 -49.65 55.89 -4.37
N ASN A 3 -48.89 56.08 -5.36
CA ASN A 3 -47.88 55.30 -6.06
C ASN A 3 -47.89 53.77 -5.88
N GLU A 4 -48.47 53.12 -6.84
CA GLU A 4 -48.26 51.71 -7.16
C GLU A 4 -47.04 51.50 -8.13
N SER A 5 -46.00 52.29 -8.04
CA SER A 5 -44.88 52.22 -9.01
C SER A 5 -43.58 51.62 -8.43
N ASP A 6 -43.61 50.99 -7.26
CA ASP A 6 -42.38 50.53 -6.61
C ASP A 6 -42.22 48.99 -6.52
N LEU A 7 -42.99 48.23 -7.30
CA LEU A 7 -42.87 46.76 -7.32
C LEU A 7 -42.21 46.20 -8.58
N SER A 8 -41.56 47.01 -9.40
CA SER A 8 -40.88 46.56 -10.62
C SER A 8 -39.41 46.29 -10.44
N GLY A 9 -38.96 46.05 -9.20
CA GLY A 9 -37.57 45.68 -8.87
C GLY A 9 -37.36 44.20 -8.60
N LEU A 10 -38.19 43.32 -9.14
CA LEU A 10 -37.85 41.89 -9.13
C LEU A 10 -36.66 41.72 -10.07
N HIS A 11 -35.49 41.70 -9.46
CA HIS A 11 -34.24 41.33 -10.09
C HIS A 11 -34.48 40.07 -10.93
N GLN A 12 -34.45 40.23 -12.22
CA GLN A 12 -34.42 39.18 -13.19
C GLN A 12 -33.08 38.41 -12.99
N TYR A 13 -33.06 37.52 -12.02
CA TYR A 13 -31.90 36.68 -11.79
C TYR A 13 -31.62 35.94 -13.09
N SER A 14 -30.57 36.36 -13.76
CA SER A 14 -30.05 35.67 -14.93
C SER A 14 -29.76 34.23 -14.53
N LEU A 15 -30.46 33.26 -15.11
CA LEU A 15 -30.26 31.83 -14.83
C LEU A 15 -28.89 31.31 -15.31
N TRP A 16 -28.16 32.16 -16.03
CA TRP A 16 -26.83 31.84 -16.56
C TRP A 16 -25.78 31.47 -15.50
N PRO A 17 -25.61 32.20 -14.39
CA PRO A 17 -24.65 31.77 -13.36
C PRO A 17 -25.04 30.46 -12.70
N LEU A 18 -26.33 30.17 -12.55
CA LEU A 18 -26.80 28.87 -12.05
C LEU A 18 -26.49 27.73 -13.03
N ALA A 19 -26.67 27.97 -14.32
CA ALA A 19 -26.34 26.99 -15.34
C ALA A 19 -24.82 26.69 -15.39
N ILE A 20 -23.98 27.71 -15.26
CA ILE A 20 -22.53 27.57 -15.22
C ILE A 20 -22.08 26.80 -13.99
N THR A 21 -22.60 27.10 -12.79
CA THR A 21 -22.27 26.39 -11.56
C THR A 21 -22.68 24.92 -11.61
N LEU A 22 -23.85 24.63 -12.17
CA LEU A 22 -24.34 23.25 -12.33
C LEU A 22 -23.46 22.45 -13.31
N LEU A 23 -23.01 23.07 -14.40
CA LEU A 23 -22.12 22.47 -15.38
C LEU A 23 -20.74 22.18 -14.79
N LEU A 24 -20.20 23.10 -13.96
CA LEU A 24 -18.94 22.90 -13.24
C LEU A 24 -19.02 21.74 -12.25
N ILE A 25 -20.08 21.65 -11.45
CA ILE A 25 -20.31 20.54 -10.53
C ILE A 25 -20.40 19.23 -11.28
N PHE A 26 -21.12 19.20 -12.39
CA PHE A 26 -21.25 18.00 -13.24
C PHE A 26 -19.90 17.55 -13.81
N ALA A 27 -19.08 18.48 -14.28
CA ALA A 27 -17.72 18.16 -14.74
C ALA A 27 -16.84 17.58 -13.62
N ILE A 28 -16.89 18.15 -12.41
CA ILE A 28 -16.15 17.63 -11.25
C ILE A 28 -16.61 16.22 -10.88
N VAL A 29 -17.92 15.96 -10.90
CA VAL A 29 -18.48 14.63 -10.63
C VAL A 29 -18.03 13.61 -11.68
N ILE A 30 -18.00 13.97 -12.96
CA ILE A 30 -17.50 13.08 -14.03
C ILE A 30 -16.03 12.75 -13.82
N VAL A 31 -15.19 13.76 -13.54
CA VAL A 31 -13.75 13.55 -13.27
C VAL A 31 -13.58 12.65 -12.03
N PHE A 32 -14.32 12.88 -10.96
CA PHE A 32 -14.28 12.07 -9.75
C PHE A 32 -14.70 10.62 -10.01
N LEU A 33 -15.81 10.41 -10.74
CA LEU A 33 -16.25 9.07 -11.16
C LEU A 33 -15.24 8.39 -12.10
N SER A 34 -14.62 9.13 -13.00
CA SER A 34 -13.55 8.62 -13.87
C SER A 34 -12.36 8.14 -13.07
N ILE A 35 -11.92 8.92 -12.07
CA ILE A 35 -10.85 8.54 -11.14
C ILE A 35 -11.27 7.30 -10.34
N LEU A 36 -12.48 7.25 -9.81
CA LEU A 36 -12.99 6.06 -9.10
C LEU A 36 -13.08 4.82 -10.00
N TRP A 37 -13.37 4.98 -11.26
CA TRP A 37 -13.40 3.87 -12.22
C TRP A 37 -12.00 3.40 -12.62
N THR A 38 -11.07 4.29 -12.79
CA THR A 38 -9.66 3.94 -13.07
C THR A 38 -8.96 3.37 -11.85
N THR A 39 -9.32 3.84 -10.63
CA THR A 39 -8.81 3.30 -9.36
C THR A 39 -9.57 2.07 -8.87
N ARG A 40 -10.77 1.78 -9.40
CA ARG A 40 -11.35 0.44 -9.24
C ARG A 40 -10.40 -0.52 -9.91
N LYS A 41 -9.44 -1.03 -9.11
CA LYS A 41 -8.60 -2.17 -9.48
C LYS A 41 -9.55 -3.16 -10.13
N LYS A 42 -9.34 -3.44 -11.42
CA LYS A 42 -10.07 -4.51 -12.11
C LYS A 42 -10.09 -5.68 -11.14
N PRO A 43 -11.26 -6.25 -10.77
CA PRO A 43 -11.26 -7.46 -9.99
C PRO A 43 -10.33 -8.39 -10.76
N ILE A 44 -9.20 -8.76 -10.15
CA ILE A 44 -8.34 -9.80 -10.71
C ILE A 44 -9.31 -10.95 -10.86
N LYS A 45 -9.69 -11.23 -12.11
CA LYS A 45 -10.51 -12.39 -12.44
C LYS A 45 -9.90 -13.51 -11.64
N SER A 46 -10.71 -14.08 -10.75
CA SER A 46 -10.33 -15.17 -9.90
C SER A 46 -9.42 -16.07 -10.74
N VAL A 47 -8.20 -16.29 -10.26
CA VAL A 47 -7.23 -17.19 -10.87
C VAL A 47 -7.73 -18.62 -10.57
N ALA A 48 -8.91 -18.92 -11.09
CA ALA A 48 -9.54 -20.23 -11.05
C ALA A 48 -9.45 -20.85 -12.43
N THR A 49 -8.34 -20.71 -13.11
CA THR A 49 -7.85 -21.57 -14.19
C THR A 49 -6.54 -21.02 -14.75
N LEU A 50 -5.51 -20.96 -13.93
CA LEU A 50 -4.17 -21.11 -14.50
C LEU A 50 -4.06 -22.58 -14.89
N PRO A 51 -3.71 -22.88 -16.16
CA PRO A 51 -3.39 -24.26 -16.52
C PRO A 51 -2.28 -24.74 -15.58
N LYS A 52 -2.42 -25.97 -15.12
CA LYS A 52 -1.48 -26.73 -14.25
C LYS A 52 -0.12 -27.01 -14.96
N ALA A 53 0.24 -26.15 -15.90
CA ALA A 53 1.45 -26.23 -16.69
C ALA A 53 2.28 -24.99 -16.39
N LEU A 54 3.34 -25.25 -15.65
CA LEU A 54 4.45 -24.45 -15.16
C LEU A 54 4.28 -24.11 -13.67
N LYS A 55 4.40 -25.14 -12.84
CA LYS A 55 5.13 -25.02 -11.59
C LYS A 55 6.55 -24.68 -12.04
N GLN A 56 6.78 -23.39 -12.36
CA GLN A 56 8.11 -22.85 -12.49
C GLN A 56 8.69 -23.12 -11.10
N GLU A 57 9.67 -24.03 -11.07
CA GLU A 57 10.39 -24.35 -9.86
C GLU A 57 10.94 -22.99 -9.40
N VAL A 58 10.33 -22.44 -8.35
CA VAL A 58 10.68 -21.12 -7.84
C VAL A 58 12.11 -21.31 -7.34
N ASP A 59 13.07 -20.72 -8.03
CA ASP A 59 14.45 -20.71 -7.59
C ASP A 59 14.54 -19.85 -6.31
N ILE A 60 14.34 -20.53 -5.17
CA ILE A 60 14.37 -19.92 -3.87
C ILE A 60 15.72 -19.25 -3.63
N ALA A 61 16.82 -19.84 -4.10
CA ALA A 61 18.17 -19.29 -3.92
C ALA A 61 18.35 -17.97 -4.68
N ALA A 62 17.87 -17.89 -5.92
CA ALA A 62 17.89 -16.64 -6.67
C ALA A 62 17.02 -15.55 -6.02
N LEU A 63 15.84 -15.92 -5.48
CA LEU A 63 15.00 -14.98 -4.74
C LEU A 63 15.65 -14.54 -3.44
N GLN A 64 16.24 -15.44 -2.68
CA GLN A 64 16.98 -15.10 -1.46
C GLN A 64 18.08 -14.08 -1.77
N GLN A 65 18.90 -14.33 -2.78
CA GLN A 65 19.96 -13.42 -3.19
C GLN A 65 19.41 -12.05 -3.59
N LYS A 66 18.35 -11.99 -4.40
CA LYS A 66 17.67 -10.75 -4.80
C LYS A 66 17.23 -9.94 -3.58
N TYR A 67 16.54 -10.58 -2.65
CA TYR A 67 15.99 -9.87 -1.48
C TYR A 67 17.05 -9.51 -0.46
N LEU A 68 18.12 -10.29 -0.31
CA LEU A 68 19.28 -9.91 0.50
C LEU A 68 19.94 -8.64 -0.03
N GLN A 69 20.14 -8.53 -1.35
CA GLN A 69 20.69 -7.31 -1.96
C GLN A 69 19.80 -6.09 -1.71
N LEU A 70 18.46 -6.25 -1.75
CA LEU A 70 17.53 -5.17 -1.44
C LEU A 70 17.61 -4.74 0.03
N VAL A 71 17.77 -5.69 0.94
CA VAL A 71 17.95 -5.40 2.38
C VAL A 71 19.30 -4.74 2.64
N ASP A 72 20.36 -5.15 1.94
CA ASP A 72 21.69 -4.51 2.03
C ASP A 72 21.65 -3.07 1.53
N ALA A 73 20.97 -2.80 0.41
CA ALA A 73 20.77 -1.45 -0.11
C ALA A 73 19.98 -0.57 0.88
N LEU A 74 18.95 -1.13 1.51
CA LEU A 74 18.19 -0.44 2.56
C LEU A 74 19.06 -0.12 3.77
N GLU A 75 19.91 -1.05 4.21
CA GLU A 75 20.87 -0.83 5.28
C GLU A 75 21.82 0.31 4.97
N GLY A 76 22.37 0.34 3.74
CA GLY A 76 23.22 1.42 3.24
C GLY A 76 22.53 2.78 3.33
N SER A 77 21.29 2.89 2.83
CA SER A 77 20.51 4.13 2.87
C SER A 77 20.22 4.58 4.31
N TYR A 78 20.00 3.64 5.23
CA TYR A 78 19.83 3.97 6.64
C TYR A 78 21.13 4.46 7.29
N LEU A 79 22.25 3.79 7.05
CA LEU A 79 23.58 4.17 7.58
C LEU A 79 24.02 5.54 7.05
N ASN A 80 23.73 5.83 5.78
CA ASN A 80 23.98 7.14 5.15
C ASN A 80 23.00 8.24 5.63
N LYS A 81 22.05 7.92 6.51
CA LYS A 81 21.00 8.84 7.01
C LYS A 81 20.08 9.39 5.91
N GLU A 82 19.96 8.70 4.78
CA GLU A 82 19.03 9.04 3.70
C GLU A 82 17.59 8.74 4.08
N ILE A 83 17.38 7.75 4.96
CA ILE A 83 16.08 7.35 5.46
C ILE A 83 16.05 7.32 7.00
N THR A 84 14.87 7.55 7.57
CA THR A 84 14.66 7.47 9.01
C THR A 84 14.49 6.02 9.47
N ALA A 85 14.65 5.75 10.77
CA ALA A 85 14.41 4.43 11.34
C ALA A 85 13.00 3.91 11.06
N ARG A 86 11.97 4.78 11.13
CA ARG A 86 10.59 4.42 10.80
C ARG A 86 10.46 3.93 9.36
N VAL A 87 11.03 4.68 8.41
CA VAL A 87 11.01 4.31 6.99
C VAL A 87 11.76 3.00 6.76
N ALA A 88 12.89 2.78 7.46
CA ALA A 88 13.62 1.53 7.39
C ALA A 88 12.78 0.33 7.85
N HIS A 89 12.08 0.42 8.98
CA HIS A 89 11.17 -0.64 9.46
C HIS A 89 10.01 -0.89 8.49
N GLN A 90 9.41 0.18 7.93
CA GLN A 90 8.33 0.05 6.92
C GLN A 90 8.82 -0.68 5.67
N GLN A 91 9.98 -0.31 5.17
CA GLN A 91 10.55 -0.94 3.96
C GLN A 91 10.97 -2.38 4.23
N LEU A 92 11.56 -2.69 5.41
CA LEU A 92 11.84 -4.08 5.80
C LEU A 92 10.57 -4.92 5.86
N SER A 93 9.52 -4.43 6.52
CA SER A 93 8.22 -5.11 6.58
C SER A 93 7.68 -5.42 5.18
N LEU A 94 7.76 -4.45 4.26
CA LEU A 94 7.33 -4.64 2.88
C LEU A 94 8.19 -5.66 2.13
N LEU A 95 9.52 -5.56 2.22
CA LEU A 95 10.45 -6.47 1.53
C LEU A 95 10.23 -7.92 1.95
N LEU A 96 10.08 -8.19 3.26
CA LEU A 96 9.83 -9.56 3.74
C LEU A 96 8.47 -10.10 3.27
N ARG A 97 7.44 -9.27 3.26
CA ARG A 97 6.12 -9.66 2.72
C ARG A 97 6.17 -9.98 1.24
N LEU A 98 6.90 -9.18 0.45
CA LEU A 98 7.07 -9.43 -0.98
C LEU A 98 7.90 -10.68 -1.25
N PHE A 99 8.97 -10.93 -0.49
CA PHE A 99 9.75 -12.16 -0.57
C PHE A 99 8.87 -13.39 -0.36
N VAL A 100 8.13 -13.43 0.77
CA VAL A 100 7.26 -14.57 1.08
C VAL A 100 6.15 -14.73 0.05
N ARG A 101 5.63 -13.62 -0.49
CA ARG A 101 4.65 -13.66 -1.58
C ARG A 101 5.23 -14.30 -2.84
N GLU A 102 6.46 -13.94 -3.25
CA GLU A 102 7.09 -14.51 -4.44
C GLU A 102 7.40 -16.00 -4.26
N VAL A 103 7.83 -16.41 -3.06
CA VAL A 103 8.15 -17.83 -2.77
C VAL A 103 6.90 -18.68 -2.62
N THR A 104 5.89 -18.20 -1.92
CA THR A 104 4.73 -19.03 -1.53
C THR A 104 3.50 -18.84 -2.40
N GLY A 105 3.42 -17.73 -3.14
CA GLY A 105 2.22 -17.31 -3.87
C GLY A 105 1.10 -16.72 -3.00
N TYR A 106 1.25 -16.71 -1.67
CA TYR A 106 0.27 -16.07 -0.78
C TYR A 106 0.34 -14.55 -0.87
N ARG A 107 -0.81 -13.88 -0.82
CA ARG A 107 -0.88 -12.41 -0.85
C ARG A 107 -0.56 -11.78 0.51
N VAL A 108 0.64 -12.06 1.02
CA VAL A 108 1.09 -11.60 2.33
C VAL A 108 1.24 -10.07 2.40
N ASP A 109 1.41 -9.43 1.25
CA ASP A 109 1.47 -7.98 1.08
C ASP A 109 0.23 -7.24 1.60
N VAL A 110 -0.92 -7.90 1.64
CA VAL A 110 -2.20 -7.33 2.10
C VAL A 110 -2.73 -7.96 3.39
N MET A 111 -1.99 -8.88 4.00
CA MET A 111 -2.36 -9.56 5.24
C MET A 111 -2.00 -8.69 6.46
N THR A 112 -2.85 -8.74 7.48
CA THR A 112 -2.51 -8.19 8.80
C THR A 112 -1.56 -9.14 9.54
N LEU A 113 -0.91 -8.65 10.61
CA LEU A 113 -0.10 -9.53 11.49
C LEU A 113 -0.95 -10.67 12.07
N ALA A 114 -2.21 -10.40 12.41
CA ALA A 114 -3.12 -11.43 12.92
C ALA A 114 -3.41 -12.52 11.87
N ASP A 115 -3.57 -12.15 10.61
CA ASP A 115 -3.78 -13.11 9.51
C ASP A 115 -2.53 -13.97 9.28
N ILE A 116 -1.34 -13.37 9.36
CA ILE A 116 -0.06 -14.08 9.25
C ILE A 116 0.08 -15.09 10.40
N LYS A 117 -0.22 -14.69 11.65
CA LYS A 117 -0.15 -15.57 12.83
C LYS A 117 -1.13 -16.75 12.79
N ARG A 118 -2.26 -16.60 12.10
CA ARG A 118 -3.26 -17.67 11.94
C ARG A 118 -2.89 -18.71 10.87
N ASN A 119 -1.90 -18.41 10.05
CA ASN A 119 -1.51 -19.29 8.95
C ASN A 119 -0.20 -20.00 9.29
N ASP A 120 -0.28 -21.33 9.56
CA ASP A 120 0.86 -22.16 9.94
C ASP A 120 2.02 -22.09 8.95
N LYS A 121 1.74 -21.91 7.66
CA LYS A 121 2.76 -21.80 6.60
C LYS A 121 3.51 -20.46 6.63
N LEU A 122 2.96 -19.45 7.31
CA LEU A 122 3.54 -18.11 7.42
C LEU A 122 4.12 -17.81 8.80
N THR A 123 4.14 -18.78 9.70
CA THR A 123 4.59 -18.61 11.10
C THR A 123 6.00 -18.03 11.19
N ARG A 124 6.91 -18.43 10.27
CA ARG A 124 8.28 -17.91 10.24
C ARG A 124 8.36 -16.40 9.96
N LEU A 125 7.36 -15.87 9.26
CA LEU A 125 7.27 -14.43 8.97
C LEU A 125 6.72 -13.63 10.16
N ALA A 126 5.92 -14.25 11.02
CA ALA A 126 5.20 -13.55 12.08
C ALA A 126 6.14 -12.80 13.04
N GLY A 127 7.23 -13.46 13.49
CA GLY A 127 8.21 -12.87 14.41
C GLY A 127 8.89 -11.61 13.87
N PRO A 128 9.52 -11.66 12.68
CA PRO A 128 10.09 -10.46 12.07
C PRO A 128 9.07 -9.34 11.85
N ILE A 129 7.87 -9.63 11.35
CA ILE A 129 6.84 -8.60 11.16
C ILE A 129 6.40 -7.99 12.49
N GLU A 130 6.26 -8.78 13.54
CA GLU A 130 5.93 -8.27 14.88
C GLU A 130 7.00 -7.33 15.42
N LEU A 131 8.29 -7.67 15.22
CA LEU A 131 9.42 -6.82 15.60
C LEU A 131 9.40 -5.46 14.88
N TYR A 132 8.90 -5.41 13.63
CA TYR A 132 8.84 -4.16 12.85
C TYR A 132 7.58 -3.35 13.14
N TYR A 133 6.52 -4.00 13.63
CA TYR A 133 5.20 -3.40 13.79
C TYR A 133 5.20 -2.26 14.82
N GLU A 134 5.85 -2.45 15.94
CA GLU A 134 5.92 -1.44 17.00
C GLU A 134 6.68 -0.18 16.56
N PRO A 135 7.92 -0.25 16.03
CA PRO A 135 8.63 0.93 15.53
C PRO A 135 7.99 1.60 14.32
N GLU A 136 7.27 0.83 13.50
CA GLU A 136 6.57 1.35 12.32
C GLU A 136 5.43 2.30 12.71
N PHE A 137 4.71 2.00 13.81
CA PHE A 137 3.52 2.73 14.25
C PHE A 137 3.73 3.57 15.51
N ALA A 138 4.78 3.34 16.29
CA ALA A 138 5.05 4.08 17.51
C ALA A 138 5.37 5.55 17.26
N ALA A 139 4.91 6.42 18.15
CA ALA A 139 5.25 7.85 18.11
C ALA A 139 6.72 8.09 18.49
N ALA A 140 7.30 7.27 19.36
CA ALA A 140 8.70 7.30 19.76
C ALA A 140 9.50 6.21 19.01
N LEU A 141 10.64 6.60 18.43
CA LEU A 141 11.53 5.70 17.70
C LEU A 141 12.33 4.83 18.69
N MET A 142 11.77 3.71 19.10
CA MET A 142 12.44 2.75 20.01
C MET A 142 13.04 1.53 19.26
N GLY A 143 12.93 1.46 17.94
CA GLY A 143 13.38 0.29 17.18
C GLY A 143 14.89 0.29 16.90
N ASN A 144 15.56 -0.84 17.19
CA ASN A 144 16.94 -1.09 16.80
C ASN A 144 16.97 -1.56 15.32
N VAL A 145 17.18 -0.63 14.39
CA VAL A 145 17.19 -0.93 12.95
C VAL A 145 18.24 -1.99 12.57
N PRO A 146 19.50 -1.96 13.03
CA PRO A 146 20.48 -3.02 12.78
C PRO A 146 19.99 -4.42 13.20
N HIS A 147 19.36 -4.53 14.36
CA HIS A 147 18.79 -5.79 14.83
C HIS A 147 17.63 -6.25 13.94
N ALA A 148 16.76 -5.33 13.55
CA ALA A 148 15.65 -5.60 12.64
C ALA A 148 16.14 -6.11 11.27
N ILE A 149 17.19 -5.48 10.71
CA ILE A 149 17.83 -5.90 9.45
C ILE A 149 18.41 -7.32 9.59
N SER A 150 19.17 -7.58 10.66
CA SER A 150 19.75 -8.90 10.93
C SER A 150 18.67 -10.00 10.99
N LYS A 151 17.56 -9.76 11.68
CA LYS A 151 16.43 -10.69 11.75
C LYS A 151 15.73 -10.88 10.41
N GLY A 152 15.64 -9.82 9.61
CA GLY A 152 15.12 -9.91 8.24
C GLY A 152 16.00 -10.78 7.34
N LYS A 153 17.31 -10.57 7.35
CA LYS A 153 18.29 -11.38 6.60
C LYS A 153 18.25 -12.86 7.04
N GLU A 154 18.24 -13.10 8.35
CA GLU A 154 18.13 -14.46 8.91
C GLU A 154 16.87 -15.19 8.38
N MET A 155 15.73 -14.52 8.39
CA MET A 155 14.48 -15.09 7.90
C MET A 155 14.54 -15.43 6.41
N ILE A 156 15.13 -14.55 5.58
CA ILE A 156 15.29 -14.81 4.14
C ILE A 156 16.19 -16.01 3.91
N ILE A 157 17.35 -16.09 4.60
CA ILE A 157 18.33 -17.16 4.42
C ILE A 157 17.78 -18.52 4.87
N THR A 158 17.04 -18.54 5.97
CA THR A 158 16.52 -19.79 6.56
C THR A 158 15.20 -20.26 5.91
N TRP A 159 14.68 -19.50 4.94
CA TRP A 159 13.44 -19.87 4.27
C TRP A 159 13.65 -21.08 3.36
N SER A 160 12.95 -22.18 3.63
CA SER A 160 12.98 -23.46 2.88
C SER A 160 11.57 -24.00 2.67
#